data_7cd764a2a98062b2491ac700aeb36107
#
_entry.id   7cd764a2a98062b2491ac700aeb36107
#
_cell.length_a   1.000
_cell.length_b   1.000
_cell.length_c   1.000
_cell.angle_alpha   90.00
_cell.angle_beta   90.00
_cell.angle_gamma   90.00
#
_symmetry.space_group_name_H-M   'P 1'
#
loop_
_entity.id
_entity.type
_entity.pdbx_description
1 polymer ?
#
loop_
_entity_poly.entity_id
_entity_poly.type
_entity_poly.pdbx_seq_one_letter_code
_entity_poly.pdbx_strand_id
1 'polypeptide(L)'
;MIKQTVCGLLLGAAITGQAGAAEKLTLVLDWYINPDHAPIMVAEQIGAFKAEGLDVKIVPPSDPALPPRLVAAKQADLAITYQPQLHFFADQGLPLMRVGTLINTPLNTVIALDKSITSPADLKGKTVGYSVSGIEQATLATMVEHEHLKPQDIKLINVNFQLTSALLAGQVDAVIGGYRNIEALELKLQGKTPVVFNVEDYGVPAYDELIIVAHRDAVNEPKIRKFLAALKQGSDYLHAHPQDTWLAFAKARPELNTELNKQAWQ
;
A
#
# COMPACT_ATOMS: atom_id res chain seq x y z
N MET A 1 29.30 77.30 -21.93
CA MET A 1 29.22 75.94 -22.43
C MET A 1 29.01 75.01 -21.22
N ILE A 2 27.77 74.62 -20.98
CA ILE A 2 27.39 73.76 -19.83
C ILE A 2 27.13 72.37 -20.40
N LYS A 3 27.92 71.39 -19.96
CA LYS A 3 27.70 69.97 -20.30
C LYS A 3 26.77 69.37 -19.26
N GLN A 4 25.58 68.96 -19.69
CA GLN A 4 24.65 68.17 -18.91
C GLN A 4 25.03 66.68 -19.05
N THR A 5 25.35 66.04 -17.92
CA THR A 5 25.56 64.58 -17.85
C THR A 5 24.23 63.96 -17.44
N VAL A 6 23.65 63.17 -18.35
CA VAL A 6 22.44 62.41 -18.08
C VAL A 6 22.87 61.07 -17.43
N CYS A 7 22.47 60.89 -16.15
CA CYS A 7 22.69 59.64 -15.41
C CYS A 7 21.45 58.75 -15.62
N GLY A 8 21.60 57.69 -16.43
CA GLY A 8 20.54 56.73 -16.66
C GLY A 8 20.44 55.74 -15.49
N LEU A 9 19.36 55.78 -14.72
CA LEU A 9 19.01 54.76 -13.72
C LEU A 9 18.44 53.52 -14.45
N LEU A 10 19.21 52.45 -14.43
CA LEU A 10 18.71 51.11 -14.78
C LEU A 10 17.94 50.51 -13.58
N LEU A 11 16.61 50.60 -13.62
CA LEU A 11 15.76 49.82 -12.69
C LEU A 11 15.85 48.32 -13.08
N GLY A 12 16.64 47.57 -12.33
CA GLY A 12 16.60 46.11 -12.38
C GLY A 12 15.32 45.59 -11.72
N ALA A 13 14.34 45.14 -12.50
CA ALA A 13 13.18 44.46 -11.99
C ALA A 13 13.62 43.09 -11.43
N ALA A 14 13.77 42.98 -10.10
CA ALA A 14 13.90 41.73 -9.41
C ALA A 14 12.55 41.01 -9.49
N ILE A 15 12.48 39.99 -10.37
CA ILE A 15 11.37 39.04 -10.39
C ILE A 15 11.55 38.17 -9.13
N THR A 16 10.96 38.60 -8.01
CA THR A 16 10.77 37.73 -6.85
C THR A 16 9.75 36.68 -7.24
N GLY A 17 10.24 35.53 -7.67
CA GLY A 17 9.41 34.34 -7.82
C GLY A 17 8.73 34.07 -6.47
N GLN A 18 7.44 34.32 -6.38
CA GLN A 18 6.61 33.89 -5.26
C GLN A 18 6.66 32.37 -5.26
N ALA A 19 7.48 31.80 -4.37
CA ALA A 19 7.37 30.40 -4.04
C ALA A 19 5.97 30.23 -3.41
N GLY A 20 5.01 29.79 -4.22
CA GLY A 20 3.67 29.44 -3.74
C GLY A 20 3.80 28.43 -2.62
N ALA A 21 2.97 28.53 -1.58
CA ALA A 21 2.91 27.53 -0.52
C ALA A 21 2.66 26.13 -1.16
N ALA A 22 3.42 25.12 -0.71
CA ALA A 22 3.25 23.77 -1.21
C ALA A 22 1.79 23.28 -1.00
N GLU A 23 1.25 22.65 -2.03
CA GLU A 23 -0.13 22.15 -2.02
C GLU A 23 -0.22 20.90 -1.15
N LYS A 24 -1.10 20.93 -0.14
CA LYS A 24 -1.26 19.81 0.80
C LYS A 24 -1.97 18.64 0.13
N LEU A 25 -1.46 17.45 0.40
CA LEU A 25 -2.06 16.18 -0.04
C LEU A 25 -1.93 15.16 1.09
N THR A 26 -3.04 14.52 1.45
CA THR A 26 -3.06 13.42 2.42
C THR A 26 -3.22 12.09 1.69
N LEU A 27 -2.22 11.21 1.85
CA LEU A 27 -2.24 9.81 1.42
C LEU A 27 -2.43 8.91 2.64
N VAL A 28 -3.46 8.09 2.64
CA VAL A 28 -3.66 7.04 3.66
C VAL A 28 -3.19 5.71 3.07
N LEU A 29 -2.31 5.01 3.80
CA LEU A 29 -1.81 3.69 3.42
C LEU A 29 -2.87 2.62 3.74
N ASP A 30 -2.72 1.43 3.15
CA ASP A 30 -3.54 0.25 3.44
C ASP A 30 -3.14 -0.47 4.73
N TRP A 31 -1.86 -0.34 5.10
CA TRP A 31 -1.23 -1.02 6.25
C TRP A 31 -0.20 -0.11 6.95
N TYR A 32 0.48 -0.64 7.97
CA TYR A 32 1.68 -0.01 8.50
C TYR A 32 2.74 0.16 7.42
N ILE A 33 3.61 1.17 7.56
CA ILE A 33 4.72 1.39 6.63
C ILE A 33 5.58 0.13 6.57
N ASN A 34 5.72 -0.41 5.37
CA ASN A 34 6.52 -1.60 5.07
C ASN A 34 7.17 -1.47 3.69
N PRO A 35 7.99 -2.42 3.24
CA PRO A 35 8.67 -2.38 1.95
C PRO A 35 7.78 -2.28 0.71
N ASP A 36 6.52 -2.74 0.76
CA ASP A 36 5.59 -2.60 -0.36
C ASP A 36 5.24 -1.13 -0.66
N HIS A 37 5.47 -0.24 0.31
CA HIS A 37 5.36 1.21 0.15
C HIS A 37 6.67 1.88 -0.31
N ALA A 38 7.73 1.11 -0.62
CA ALA A 38 9.06 1.67 -0.93
C ALA A 38 9.05 2.78 -1.99
N PRO A 39 8.32 2.69 -3.12
CA PRO A 39 8.30 3.77 -4.10
C PRO A 39 7.81 5.11 -3.53
N ILE A 40 6.83 5.07 -2.60
CA ILE A 40 6.29 6.26 -1.94
C ILE A 40 7.33 6.84 -0.97
N MET A 41 7.95 5.98 -0.17
CA MET A 41 8.97 6.39 0.81
C MET A 41 10.21 6.97 0.11
N VAL A 42 10.60 6.39 -1.03
CA VAL A 42 11.73 6.88 -1.83
C VAL A 42 11.38 8.21 -2.49
N ALA A 43 10.17 8.40 -3.02
CA ALA A 43 9.74 9.70 -3.55
C ALA A 43 9.81 10.81 -2.49
N GLU A 44 9.44 10.50 -1.24
CA GLU A 44 9.61 11.41 -0.10
C GLU A 44 11.08 11.70 0.17
N GLN A 45 11.93 10.66 0.24
CA GLN A 45 13.38 10.76 0.56
C GLN A 45 14.15 11.60 -0.44
N ILE A 46 13.91 11.40 -1.74
CA ILE A 46 14.59 12.17 -2.80
C ILE A 46 13.99 13.57 -3.00
N GLY A 47 12.95 13.92 -2.25
CA GLY A 47 12.29 15.21 -2.34
C GLY A 47 11.41 15.39 -3.57
N ALA A 48 11.02 14.32 -4.27
CA ALA A 48 10.22 14.38 -5.49
C ALA A 48 8.86 15.07 -5.27
N PHE A 49 8.18 14.81 -4.15
CA PHE A 49 6.93 15.50 -3.82
C PHE A 49 7.13 17.00 -3.67
N LYS A 50 8.20 17.43 -2.98
CA LYS A 50 8.52 18.86 -2.81
C LYS A 50 8.88 19.51 -4.14
N ALA A 51 9.59 18.82 -5.02
CA ALA A 51 9.94 19.30 -6.34
C ALA A 51 8.69 19.56 -7.21
N GLU A 52 7.64 18.76 -7.05
CA GLU A 52 6.32 18.96 -7.67
C GLU A 52 5.45 20.02 -6.94
N GLY A 53 5.97 20.65 -5.88
CA GLY A 53 5.25 21.64 -5.09
C GLY A 53 4.18 21.04 -4.17
N LEU A 54 4.34 19.77 -3.75
CA LEU A 54 3.43 19.08 -2.84
C LEU A 54 4.02 18.97 -1.44
N ASP A 55 3.15 19.15 -0.44
CA ASP A 55 3.36 18.78 0.96
C ASP A 55 2.51 17.53 1.24
N VAL A 56 3.13 16.35 1.10
CA VAL A 56 2.44 15.05 1.21
C VAL A 56 2.50 14.55 2.64
N LYS A 57 1.33 14.37 3.25
CA LYS A 57 1.18 13.68 4.54
C LYS A 57 0.84 12.22 4.30
N ILE A 58 1.77 11.31 4.66
CA ILE A 58 1.59 9.85 4.57
C ILE A 58 1.10 9.36 5.93
N VAL A 59 -0.05 8.67 5.95
CA VAL A 59 -0.74 8.26 7.18
C VAL A 59 -1.02 6.76 7.14
N PRO A 60 -0.42 5.96 8.04
CA PRO A 60 -0.86 4.58 8.26
C PRO A 60 -2.30 4.55 8.78
N PRO A 61 -3.12 3.55 8.40
CA PRO A 61 -4.50 3.48 8.83
C PRO A 61 -4.63 3.01 10.28
N SER A 62 -5.75 3.37 10.93
CA SER A 62 -6.14 2.84 12.24
C SER A 62 -6.93 1.50 12.12
N ASP A 63 -7.44 1.21 10.93
CA ASP A 63 -8.16 -0.01 10.58
C ASP A 63 -7.87 -0.30 9.10
N PRO A 64 -7.47 -1.53 8.71
CA PRO A 64 -7.06 -1.85 7.34
C PRO A 64 -8.20 -1.77 6.31
N ALA A 65 -9.47 -1.76 6.73
CA ALA A 65 -10.61 -1.60 5.83
C ALA A 65 -11.04 -0.13 5.62
N LEU A 66 -10.42 0.82 6.36
CA LEU A 66 -10.87 2.22 6.40
C LEU A 66 -10.38 3.10 5.24
N PRO A 67 -9.16 2.96 4.69
CA PRO A 67 -8.55 3.95 3.80
C PRO A 67 -9.42 4.38 2.61
N PRO A 68 -10.03 3.49 1.81
CA PRO A 68 -10.89 3.90 0.68
C PRO A 68 -12.13 4.68 1.15
N ARG A 69 -12.66 4.38 2.33
CA ARG A 69 -13.83 5.07 2.88
C ARG A 69 -13.50 6.51 3.26
N LEU A 70 -12.28 6.79 3.74
CA LEU A 70 -11.83 8.16 4.02
C LEU A 70 -11.75 9.00 2.74
N VAL A 71 -11.28 8.40 1.63
CA VAL A 71 -11.27 9.06 0.33
C VAL A 71 -12.70 9.29 -0.19
N ALA A 72 -13.57 8.29 -0.09
CA ALA A 72 -14.97 8.42 -0.48
C ALA A 72 -15.71 9.54 0.31
N ALA A 73 -15.33 9.73 1.58
CA ALA A 73 -15.83 10.79 2.45
C ALA A 73 -15.09 12.14 2.30
N LYS A 74 -14.13 12.26 1.37
CA LYS A 74 -13.27 13.45 1.17
C LYS A 74 -12.46 13.86 2.42
N GLN A 75 -12.15 12.89 3.29
CA GLN A 75 -11.31 13.08 4.49
C GLN A 75 -9.82 12.81 4.21
N ALA A 76 -9.51 12.21 3.07
CA ALA A 76 -8.18 12.06 2.51
C ALA A 76 -8.23 12.30 1.00
N ASP A 77 -7.12 12.68 0.41
CA ASP A 77 -7.02 12.93 -1.04
C ASP A 77 -6.82 11.62 -1.80
N LEU A 78 -5.96 10.76 -1.27
CA LEU A 78 -5.59 9.47 -1.84
C LEU A 78 -5.58 8.38 -0.78
N ALA A 79 -5.83 7.16 -1.22
CA ALA A 79 -5.58 5.97 -0.41
C ALA A 79 -4.91 4.86 -1.23
N ILE A 80 -4.08 4.07 -0.55
CA ILE A 80 -3.68 2.76 -1.04
C ILE A 80 -4.79 1.78 -0.68
N THR A 81 -5.12 0.91 -1.61
CA THR A 81 -6.14 -0.14 -1.44
C THR A 81 -5.88 -1.26 -2.46
N TYR A 82 -6.76 -2.24 -2.50
CA TYR A 82 -6.66 -3.44 -3.34
C TYR A 82 -7.63 -3.33 -4.52
N GLN A 83 -7.24 -3.79 -5.71
CA GLN A 83 -8.14 -3.74 -6.87
C GLN A 83 -9.48 -4.44 -6.60
N PRO A 84 -9.54 -5.65 -6.01
CA PRO A 84 -10.82 -6.28 -5.69
C PRO A 84 -11.66 -5.48 -4.69
N GLN A 85 -11.02 -4.79 -3.72
CA GLN A 85 -11.74 -3.93 -2.77
C GLN A 85 -12.35 -2.72 -3.46
N LEU A 86 -11.67 -2.14 -4.47
CA LEU A 86 -12.24 -1.07 -5.28
C LEU A 86 -13.50 -1.54 -6.02
N HIS A 87 -13.49 -2.76 -6.61
CA HIS A 87 -14.68 -3.33 -7.26
C HIS A 87 -15.84 -3.52 -6.27
N PHE A 88 -15.55 -4.07 -5.10
CA PHE A 88 -16.52 -4.23 -4.02
C PHE A 88 -17.17 -2.90 -3.59
N PHE A 89 -16.38 -1.84 -3.45
CA PHE A 89 -16.89 -0.51 -3.10
C PHE A 89 -17.60 0.18 -4.27
N ALA A 90 -17.16 -0.04 -5.50
CA ALA A 90 -17.84 0.48 -6.68
C ALA A 90 -19.26 -0.10 -6.83
N ASP A 91 -19.42 -1.41 -6.55
CA ASP A 91 -20.74 -2.07 -6.51
C ASP A 91 -21.66 -1.49 -5.42
N GLN A 92 -21.09 -1.04 -4.30
CA GLN A 92 -21.79 -0.32 -3.25
C GLN A 92 -22.05 1.16 -3.56
N GLY A 93 -21.63 1.66 -4.73
CA GLY A 93 -21.84 3.03 -5.16
C GLY A 93 -20.88 4.06 -4.54
N LEU A 94 -19.78 3.64 -3.90
CA LEU A 94 -18.78 4.57 -3.39
C LEU A 94 -18.10 5.33 -4.54
N PRO A 95 -17.93 6.67 -4.43
CA PRO A 95 -17.41 7.51 -5.51
C PRO A 95 -15.88 7.44 -5.59
N LEU A 96 -15.34 6.24 -5.80
CA LEU A 96 -13.92 5.99 -5.90
C LEU A 96 -13.50 5.72 -7.34
N MET A 97 -12.27 6.13 -7.69
CA MET A 97 -11.62 5.80 -8.95
C MET A 97 -10.15 5.47 -8.72
N ARG A 98 -9.66 4.46 -9.42
CA ARG A 98 -8.23 4.17 -9.51
C ARG A 98 -7.52 5.25 -10.31
N VAL A 99 -6.43 5.79 -9.76
CA VAL A 99 -5.56 6.79 -10.41
C VAL A 99 -4.14 6.28 -10.64
N GLY A 100 -3.75 5.17 -10.00
CA GLY A 100 -2.44 4.55 -10.18
C GLY A 100 -2.38 3.11 -9.68
N THR A 101 -1.28 2.43 -10.00
CA THR A 101 -0.91 1.10 -9.48
C THR A 101 0.45 1.19 -8.82
N LEU A 102 0.57 0.62 -7.65
CA LEU A 102 1.83 0.50 -6.93
C LEU A 102 2.42 -0.90 -7.12
N ILE A 103 1.58 -1.96 -6.96
CA ILE A 103 1.97 -3.36 -7.17
C ILE A 103 0.92 -4.03 -8.06
N ASN A 104 1.37 -4.58 -9.19
CA ASN A 104 0.52 -5.09 -10.27
C ASN A 104 0.39 -6.63 -10.30
N THR A 105 0.74 -7.29 -9.21
CA THR A 105 0.62 -8.75 -9.06
C THR A 105 0.04 -9.09 -7.69
N PRO A 106 -0.72 -10.17 -7.53
CA PRO A 106 -1.19 -10.61 -6.22
C PRO A 106 -0.03 -10.93 -5.27
N LEU A 107 -0.10 -10.44 -4.04
CA LEU A 107 0.79 -10.81 -2.93
C LEU A 107 0.06 -11.62 -1.88
N ASN A 108 -1.27 -11.50 -1.85
CA ASN A 108 -2.15 -12.15 -0.89
C ASN A 108 -2.04 -13.68 -0.96
N THR A 109 -2.07 -14.30 0.23
CA THR A 109 -1.98 -15.75 0.39
C THR A 109 -2.84 -16.23 1.54
N VAL A 110 -3.15 -17.53 1.56
CA VAL A 110 -3.50 -18.23 2.79
C VAL A 110 -2.23 -18.81 3.40
N ILE A 111 -2.00 -18.55 4.68
CA ILE A 111 -0.82 -19.03 5.41
C ILE A 111 -1.27 -19.88 6.60
N ALA A 112 -0.67 -21.07 6.75
CA ALA A 112 -0.85 -21.97 7.89
C ALA A 112 0.49 -22.42 8.46
N LEU A 113 0.51 -22.89 9.73
CA LEU A 113 1.69 -23.50 10.35
C LEU A 113 1.55 -25.01 10.53
N ASP A 114 0.32 -25.51 10.53
CA ASP A 114 0.04 -26.96 10.55
C ASP A 114 0.34 -27.57 9.20
N LYS A 115 1.34 -28.46 9.15
CA LYS A 115 1.77 -29.17 7.94
C LYS A 115 0.75 -30.19 7.42
N SER A 116 -0.28 -30.50 8.20
CA SER A 116 -1.40 -31.33 7.73
C SER A 116 -2.33 -30.60 6.77
N ILE A 117 -2.25 -29.25 6.76
CA ILE A 117 -2.94 -28.40 5.78
C ILE A 117 -2.08 -28.35 4.53
N THR A 118 -2.42 -29.15 3.52
CA THR A 118 -1.66 -29.31 2.27
C THR A 118 -2.36 -28.66 1.07
N SER A 119 -3.63 -28.29 1.22
CA SER A 119 -4.44 -27.55 0.24
C SER A 119 -5.50 -26.70 0.99
N PRO A 120 -6.15 -25.74 0.31
CA PRO A 120 -7.30 -25.04 0.89
C PRO A 120 -8.47 -25.96 1.27
N ALA A 121 -8.56 -27.16 0.70
CA ALA A 121 -9.56 -28.18 1.09
C ALA A 121 -9.41 -28.62 2.56
N ASP A 122 -8.19 -28.61 3.11
CA ASP A 122 -7.90 -29.02 4.48
C ASP A 122 -8.33 -27.94 5.51
N LEU A 123 -8.82 -26.80 5.06
CA LEU A 123 -9.38 -25.74 5.90
C LEU A 123 -10.79 -26.07 6.40
N LYS A 124 -11.39 -27.18 5.95
CA LYS A 124 -12.71 -27.61 6.42
C LYS A 124 -12.74 -27.76 7.94
N GLY A 125 -13.68 -27.07 8.59
CA GLY A 125 -13.83 -27.07 10.05
C GLY A 125 -12.79 -26.22 10.80
N LYS A 126 -11.83 -25.61 10.10
CA LYS A 126 -10.78 -24.77 10.66
C LYS A 126 -11.25 -23.34 10.90
N THR A 127 -10.51 -22.63 11.74
CA THR A 127 -10.67 -21.20 11.97
C THR A 127 -9.64 -20.43 11.17
N VAL A 128 -10.08 -19.52 10.29
CA VAL A 128 -9.22 -18.68 9.48
C VAL A 128 -9.36 -17.22 9.88
N GLY A 129 -8.22 -16.59 10.20
CA GLY A 129 -8.13 -15.16 10.53
C GLY A 129 -8.09 -14.32 9.24
N TYR A 130 -8.73 -13.15 9.27
CA TYR A 130 -8.68 -12.17 8.20
C TYR A 130 -8.55 -10.76 8.78
N SER A 131 -8.10 -9.79 7.97
CA SER A 131 -7.89 -8.39 8.35
C SER A 131 -8.85 -7.44 7.63
N VAL A 132 -8.96 -7.55 6.30
CA VAL A 132 -9.74 -6.64 5.47
C VAL A 132 -11.11 -7.24 5.18
N SER A 133 -12.12 -6.70 5.88
CA SER A 133 -13.51 -7.18 5.75
C SER A 133 -14.05 -7.03 4.33
N GLY A 134 -14.82 -8.03 3.92
CA GLY A 134 -15.50 -8.10 2.62
C GLY A 134 -14.66 -8.81 1.57
N ILE A 135 -13.45 -8.32 1.30
CA ILE A 135 -12.60 -8.83 0.22
C ILE A 135 -11.91 -10.16 0.58
N GLU A 136 -11.29 -10.26 1.76
CA GLU A 136 -10.56 -11.48 2.13
C GLU A 136 -11.49 -12.67 2.34
N GLN A 137 -12.70 -12.44 2.88
CA GLN A 137 -13.71 -13.46 2.96
C GLN A 137 -14.16 -13.94 1.57
N ALA A 138 -14.35 -13.02 0.61
CA ALA A 138 -14.72 -13.36 -0.76
C ALA A 138 -13.58 -14.10 -1.49
N THR A 139 -12.34 -13.67 -1.28
CA THR A 139 -11.15 -14.33 -1.84
C THR A 139 -11.03 -15.77 -1.32
N LEU A 140 -11.14 -15.95 0.01
CA LEU A 140 -11.11 -17.28 0.62
C LEU A 140 -12.26 -18.15 0.12
N ALA A 141 -13.48 -17.57 -0.01
CA ALA A 141 -14.63 -18.29 -0.55
C ALA A 141 -14.33 -18.84 -1.95
N THR A 142 -13.77 -18.02 -2.84
CA THR A 142 -13.35 -18.45 -4.19
C THR A 142 -12.35 -19.60 -4.12
N MET A 143 -11.32 -19.50 -3.27
CA MET A 143 -10.29 -20.55 -3.13
C MET A 143 -10.86 -21.89 -2.67
N VAL A 144 -11.74 -21.87 -1.66
CA VAL A 144 -12.30 -23.10 -1.11
C VAL A 144 -13.40 -23.70 -2.00
N GLU A 145 -14.14 -22.88 -2.72
CA GLU A 145 -15.09 -23.35 -3.75
C GLU A 145 -14.37 -24.00 -4.92
N HIS A 146 -13.21 -23.49 -5.31
CA HIS A 146 -12.32 -24.15 -6.29
C HIS A 146 -11.93 -25.56 -5.85
N GLU A 147 -11.76 -25.77 -4.55
CA GLU A 147 -11.48 -27.07 -3.92
C GLU A 147 -12.76 -27.84 -3.52
N HIS A 148 -13.92 -27.47 -4.08
CA HIS A 148 -15.22 -28.12 -3.86
C HIS A 148 -15.73 -28.05 -2.40
N LEU A 149 -15.25 -27.11 -1.58
CA LEU A 149 -15.78 -26.83 -0.26
C LEU A 149 -16.82 -25.72 -0.32
N LYS A 150 -17.62 -25.64 0.73
CA LYS A 150 -18.53 -24.51 0.96
C LYS A 150 -17.86 -23.51 1.88
N PRO A 151 -17.96 -22.19 1.59
CA PRO A 151 -17.39 -21.16 2.49
C PRO A 151 -17.86 -21.28 3.95
N GLN A 152 -19.10 -21.77 4.16
CA GLN A 152 -19.69 -22.00 5.48
C GLN A 152 -19.03 -23.13 6.28
N ASP A 153 -18.24 -23.98 5.63
CA ASP A 153 -17.47 -25.04 6.30
C ASP A 153 -16.26 -24.47 7.08
N ILE A 154 -15.96 -23.18 6.94
CA ILE A 154 -14.82 -22.49 7.55
C ILE A 154 -15.32 -21.43 8.53
N LYS A 155 -14.71 -21.38 9.72
CA LYS A 155 -14.96 -20.32 10.68
C LYS A 155 -14.04 -19.13 10.41
N LEU A 156 -14.61 -17.93 10.23
CA LEU A 156 -13.84 -16.70 9.98
C LEU A 156 -13.80 -15.81 11.22
N ILE A 157 -12.62 -15.28 11.54
CA ILE A 157 -12.41 -14.34 12.65
C ILE A 157 -11.62 -13.14 12.14
N ASN A 158 -12.13 -11.93 12.39
CA ASN A 158 -11.35 -10.71 12.15
C ASN A 158 -10.26 -10.60 13.21
N VAL A 159 -9.00 -10.58 12.75
CA VAL A 159 -7.82 -10.43 13.61
C VAL A 159 -7.16 -9.05 13.45
N ASN A 160 -7.77 -8.15 12.65
CA ASN A 160 -7.26 -6.81 12.39
C ASN A 160 -5.80 -6.89 11.88
N PHE A 161 -4.88 -6.10 12.42
CA PHE A 161 -3.45 -6.12 12.04
C PHE A 161 -2.65 -7.31 12.61
N GLN A 162 -3.31 -8.32 13.23
CA GLN A 162 -2.64 -9.36 14.01
C GLN A 162 -2.53 -10.71 13.28
N LEU A 163 -2.38 -10.71 11.94
CA LEU A 163 -2.32 -11.96 11.16
C LEU A 163 -1.26 -12.94 11.70
N THR A 164 0.00 -12.53 11.72
CA THR A 164 1.13 -13.37 12.18
C THR A 164 1.00 -13.75 13.64
N SER A 165 0.67 -12.79 14.53
CA SER A 165 0.58 -13.05 15.96
C SER A 165 -0.58 -13.97 16.34
N ALA A 166 -1.74 -13.84 15.70
CA ALA A 166 -2.89 -14.71 15.90
C ALA A 166 -2.58 -16.15 15.47
N LEU A 167 -1.87 -16.33 14.36
CA LEU A 167 -1.44 -17.63 13.86
C LEU A 167 -0.41 -18.27 14.81
N LEU A 168 0.59 -17.51 15.24
CA LEU A 168 1.62 -17.99 16.18
C LEU A 168 1.06 -18.36 17.55
N ALA A 169 0.06 -17.63 18.03
CA ALA A 169 -0.62 -17.91 19.29
C ALA A 169 -1.63 -19.08 19.21
N GLY A 170 -1.86 -19.64 18.02
CA GLY A 170 -2.86 -20.70 17.82
C GLY A 170 -4.31 -20.21 18.00
N GLN A 171 -4.57 -18.92 17.90
CA GLN A 171 -5.92 -18.36 17.92
C GLN A 171 -6.70 -18.70 16.65
N VAL A 172 -5.98 -18.90 15.56
CA VAL A 172 -6.48 -19.32 14.25
C VAL A 172 -5.59 -20.44 13.68
N ASP A 173 -6.16 -21.31 12.87
CA ASP A 173 -5.45 -22.40 12.21
C ASP A 173 -4.71 -21.90 10.95
N ALA A 174 -5.25 -20.90 10.29
CA ALA A 174 -4.67 -20.24 9.12
C ALA A 174 -5.08 -18.76 9.08
N VAL A 175 -4.43 -17.99 8.25
CA VAL A 175 -4.82 -16.61 7.93
C VAL A 175 -4.94 -16.42 6.43
N ILE A 176 -5.88 -15.57 5.99
CA ILE A 176 -5.96 -14.99 4.64
C ILE A 176 -5.61 -13.51 4.74
N GLY A 177 -5.00 -12.92 3.73
CA GLY A 177 -4.55 -11.53 3.75
C GLY A 177 -3.06 -11.39 4.08
N GLY A 178 -2.40 -12.47 4.49
CA GLY A 178 -0.94 -12.47 4.67
C GLY A 178 -0.22 -12.43 3.32
N TYR A 179 0.79 -11.55 3.21
CA TYR A 179 1.58 -11.43 1.99
C TYR A 179 2.74 -12.40 1.97
N ARG A 180 3.00 -12.96 0.77
CA ARG A 180 4.10 -13.92 0.54
C ARG A 180 5.48 -13.34 0.83
N ASN A 181 5.66 -12.03 0.67
CA ASN A 181 6.90 -11.29 0.88
C ASN A 181 7.00 -10.64 2.26
N ILE A 182 5.94 -10.57 3.05
CA ILE A 182 5.93 -9.99 4.41
C ILE A 182 5.62 -11.06 5.45
N GLU A 183 4.36 -11.47 5.65
CA GLU A 183 3.97 -12.37 6.73
C GLU A 183 4.60 -13.77 6.57
N ALA A 184 4.66 -14.31 5.34
CA ALA A 184 5.32 -15.60 5.13
C ALA A 184 6.83 -15.52 5.37
N LEU A 185 7.47 -14.40 5.05
CA LEU A 185 8.88 -14.16 5.34
C LEU A 185 9.10 -13.95 6.84
N GLU A 186 8.25 -13.18 7.51
CA GLU A 186 8.30 -12.95 8.95
C GLU A 186 8.29 -14.28 9.72
N LEU A 187 7.36 -15.18 9.38
CA LEU A 187 7.28 -16.50 9.98
C LEU A 187 8.56 -17.33 9.76
N LYS A 188 9.14 -17.27 8.56
CA LYS A 188 10.42 -17.95 8.26
C LYS A 188 11.57 -17.39 9.10
N LEU A 189 11.66 -16.07 9.25
CA LEU A 189 12.67 -15.42 10.09
C LEU A 189 12.54 -15.78 11.57
N GLN A 190 11.31 -16.10 12.02
CA GLN A 190 11.04 -16.62 13.36
C GLN A 190 11.24 -18.14 13.46
N GLY A 191 11.91 -18.78 12.48
CA GLY A 191 12.23 -20.21 12.50
C GLY A 191 11.03 -21.12 12.24
N LYS A 192 9.91 -20.59 11.73
CA LYS A 192 8.76 -21.40 11.31
C LYS A 192 8.89 -21.85 9.86
N THR A 193 8.14 -22.88 9.51
CA THR A 193 8.02 -23.36 8.13
C THR A 193 6.56 -23.21 7.70
N PRO A 194 6.13 -22.00 7.26
CA PRO A 194 4.75 -21.79 6.88
C PRO A 194 4.39 -22.59 5.62
N VAL A 195 3.16 -23.08 5.57
CA VAL A 195 2.49 -23.53 4.35
C VAL A 195 1.80 -22.30 3.76
N VAL A 196 2.02 -22.05 2.46
CA VAL A 196 1.55 -20.85 1.78
C VAL A 196 0.80 -21.25 0.52
N PHE A 197 -0.43 -20.78 0.38
CA PHE A 197 -1.25 -20.97 -0.82
C PHE A 197 -1.47 -19.61 -1.47
N ASN A 198 -0.94 -19.42 -2.67
CA ASN A 198 -1.17 -18.18 -3.42
C ASN A 198 -2.62 -18.17 -3.92
N VAL A 199 -3.28 -17.05 -3.81
CA VAL A 199 -4.72 -16.97 -4.16
C VAL A 199 -4.99 -17.25 -5.64
N GLU A 200 -4.07 -16.86 -6.52
CA GLU A 200 -4.17 -17.07 -7.97
C GLU A 200 -4.06 -18.54 -8.40
N ASP A 201 -3.47 -19.41 -7.58
CA ASP A 201 -3.35 -20.84 -7.86
C ASP A 201 -4.67 -21.59 -7.57
N TYR A 202 -5.64 -20.91 -6.92
CA TYR A 202 -6.91 -21.49 -6.45
C TYR A 202 -8.13 -20.68 -6.93
N GLY A 203 -8.15 -20.37 -8.22
CA GLY A 203 -9.33 -19.81 -8.89
C GLY A 203 -9.55 -18.31 -8.74
N VAL A 204 -8.73 -17.59 -7.98
CA VAL A 204 -8.79 -16.13 -7.90
C VAL A 204 -8.09 -15.56 -9.14
N PRO A 205 -8.77 -14.75 -9.97
CA PRO A 205 -8.13 -14.11 -11.12
C PRO A 205 -6.95 -13.23 -10.69
N ALA A 206 -5.92 -13.13 -11.52
CA ALA A 206 -4.84 -12.18 -11.29
C ALA A 206 -5.38 -10.75 -11.20
N TYR A 207 -4.85 -9.97 -10.25
CA TYR A 207 -5.28 -8.60 -9.98
C TYR A 207 -4.08 -7.75 -9.52
N ASP A 208 -4.26 -6.43 -9.53
CA ASP A 208 -3.27 -5.52 -8.97
C ASP A 208 -3.44 -5.47 -7.44
N GLU A 209 -2.39 -5.86 -6.70
CA GLU A 209 -2.46 -5.93 -5.23
C GLU A 209 -2.62 -4.55 -4.62
N LEU A 210 -1.71 -3.63 -4.92
CA LEU A 210 -1.78 -2.28 -4.37
C LEU A 210 -2.07 -1.27 -5.47
N ILE A 211 -3.21 -0.59 -5.34
CA ILE A 211 -3.64 0.48 -6.22
C ILE A 211 -3.82 1.79 -5.44
N ILE A 212 -3.75 2.89 -6.15
CA ILE A 212 -4.00 4.23 -5.61
C ILE A 212 -5.38 4.67 -6.07
N VAL A 213 -6.22 5.06 -5.12
CA VAL A 213 -7.57 5.57 -5.41
C VAL A 213 -7.73 7.02 -4.96
N ALA A 214 -8.54 7.75 -5.72
CA ALA A 214 -9.00 9.11 -5.43
C ALA A 214 -10.53 9.15 -5.43
N HIS A 215 -11.11 10.21 -4.85
CA HIS A 215 -12.52 10.50 -5.04
C HIS A 215 -12.78 10.83 -6.52
N ARG A 216 -13.89 10.33 -7.08
CA ARG A 216 -14.25 10.49 -8.51
C ARG A 216 -14.21 11.95 -8.99
N ASP A 217 -14.67 12.87 -8.16
CA ASP A 217 -14.68 14.30 -8.52
C ASP A 217 -13.26 14.93 -8.54
N ALA A 218 -12.28 14.32 -7.85
CA ALA A 218 -10.95 14.85 -7.66
C ALA A 218 -9.91 14.30 -8.65
N VAL A 219 -10.24 13.29 -9.46
CA VAL A 219 -9.25 12.59 -10.33
C VAL A 219 -8.52 13.51 -11.32
N ASN A 220 -9.11 14.62 -11.69
CA ASN A 220 -8.54 15.61 -12.60
C ASN A 220 -7.79 16.74 -11.89
N GLU A 221 -7.75 16.79 -10.56
CA GLU A 221 -7.03 17.81 -9.82
C GLU A 221 -5.52 17.75 -10.12
N PRO A 222 -4.87 18.91 -10.32
CA PRO A 222 -3.44 18.96 -10.65
C PRO A 222 -2.55 18.24 -9.63
N LYS A 223 -2.91 18.28 -8.32
CA LYS A 223 -2.14 17.64 -7.25
C LYS A 223 -2.06 16.11 -7.42
N ILE A 224 -3.11 15.47 -7.99
CA ILE A 224 -3.08 14.03 -8.25
C ILE A 224 -2.04 13.69 -9.31
N ARG A 225 -1.99 14.44 -10.42
CA ARG A 225 -0.98 14.24 -11.47
C ARG A 225 0.43 14.50 -10.98
N LYS A 226 0.64 15.55 -10.17
CA LYS A 226 1.92 15.88 -9.54
C LYS A 226 2.37 14.74 -8.61
N PHE A 227 1.44 14.21 -7.80
CA PHE A 227 1.73 13.07 -6.92
C PHE A 227 2.18 11.85 -7.71
N LEU A 228 1.47 11.48 -8.77
CA LEU A 228 1.82 10.33 -9.62
C LEU A 228 3.16 10.53 -10.35
N ALA A 229 3.46 11.76 -10.79
CA ALA A 229 4.75 12.09 -11.40
C ALA A 229 5.91 11.93 -10.39
N ALA A 230 5.73 12.43 -9.17
CA ALA A 230 6.71 12.27 -8.09
C ALA A 230 6.86 10.80 -7.67
N LEU A 231 5.76 10.05 -7.58
CA LEU A 231 5.78 8.62 -7.28
C LEU A 231 6.56 7.83 -8.33
N LYS A 232 6.36 8.16 -9.62
CA LYS A 232 7.14 7.54 -10.71
C LYS A 232 8.63 7.81 -10.56
N GLN A 233 9.03 9.04 -10.21
CA GLN A 233 10.44 9.38 -9.95
C GLN A 233 10.98 8.54 -8.77
N GLY A 234 10.21 8.37 -7.69
CA GLY A 234 10.58 7.52 -6.56
C GLY A 234 10.76 6.06 -6.95
N SER A 235 9.84 5.52 -7.76
CA SER A 235 9.92 4.16 -8.28
C SER A 235 11.14 3.95 -9.19
N ASP A 236 11.36 4.86 -10.14
CA ASP A 236 12.51 4.78 -11.05
C ASP A 236 13.84 4.83 -10.27
N TYR A 237 13.92 5.71 -9.25
CA TYR A 237 15.10 5.84 -8.41
C TYR A 237 15.33 4.60 -7.53
N LEU A 238 14.26 4.05 -6.95
CA LEU A 238 14.31 2.80 -6.18
C LEU A 238 14.91 1.65 -7.02
N HIS A 239 14.41 1.46 -8.25
CA HIS A 239 14.91 0.41 -9.14
C HIS A 239 16.38 0.60 -9.53
N ALA A 240 16.81 1.84 -9.71
CA ALA A 240 18.21 2.14 -10.06
C ALA A 240 19.16 2.03 -8.85
N HIS A 241 18.66 2.24 -7.62
CA HIS A 241 19.46 2.37 -6.40
C HIS A 241 18.87 1.60 -5.20
N PRO A 242 18.56 0.29 -5.31
CA PRO A 242 17.81 -0.44 -4.27
C PRO A 242 18.53 -0.46 -2.91
N GLN A 243 19.86 -0.62 -2.90
CA GLN A 243 20.64 -0.66 -1.66
C GLN A 243 20.74 0.72 -0.99
N ASP A 244 21.00 1.78 -1.76
CA ASP A 244 21.15 3.13 -1.22
C ASP A 244 19.81 3.63 -0.66
N THR A 245 18.71 3.31 -1.33
CA THR A 245 17.35 3.66 -0.88
C THR A 245 16.98 2.92 0.40
N TRP A 246 17.33 1.63 0.53
CA TRP A 246 17.19 0.91 1.79
C TRP A 246 17.97 1.56 2.93
N LEU A 247 19.25 1.86 2.72
CA LEU A 247 20.10 2.47 3.75
C LEU A 247 19.55 3.82 4.20
N ALA A 248 19.08 4.64 3.27
CA ALA A 248 18.45 5.92 3.57
C ALA A 248 17.12 5.75 4.34
N PHE A 249 16.29 4.80 3.94
CA PHE A 249 15.04 4.45 4.63
C PHE A 249 15.30 3.98 6.07
N ALA A 250 16.19 3.00 6.25
CA ALA A 250 16.55 2.44 7.56
C ALA A 250 17.18 3.48 8.51
N LYS A 251 17.94 4.43 7.94
CA LYS A 251 18.51 5.56 8.71
C LYS A 251 17.43 6.55 9.14
N ALA A 252 16.48 6.85 8.27
CA ALA A 252 15.39 7.79 8.55
C ALA A 252 14.33 7.21 9.51
N ARG A 253 14.19 5.88 9.53
CA ARG A 253 13.20 5.13 10.33
C ARG A 253 13.86 3.96 11.05
N PRO A 254 14.65 4.23 12.13
CA PRO A 254 15.41 3.18 12.84
C PRO A 254 14.52 2.05 13.39
N GLU A 255 13.26 2.34 13.75
CA GLU A 255 12.27 1.37 14.22
C GLU A 255 11.86 0.36 13.16
N LEU A 256 12.01 0.70 11.88
CA LEU A 256 11.73 -0.16 10.72
C LEU A 256 13.00 -0.83 10.15
N ASN A 257 14.16 -0.58 10.73
CA ASN A 257 15.43 -1.23 10.34
C ASN A 257 15.48 -2.65 10.89
N THR A 258 14.68 -3.54 10.34
CA THR A 258 14.59 -4.95 10.72
C THR A 258 15.10 -5.84 9.59
N GLU A 259 15.48 -7.09 9.92
CA GLU A 259 15.89 -8.07 8.91
C GLU A 259 14.73 -8.39 7.95
N LEU A 260 13.49 -8.43 8.45
CA LEU A 260 12.29 -8.59 7.62
C LEU A 260 12.21 -7.50 6.55
N ASN A 261 12.21 -6.24 6.97
CA ASN A 261 12.08 -5.12 6.04
C ASN A 261 13.25 -5.03 5.06
N LYS A 262 14.46 -5.39 5.51
CA LYS A 262 15.65 -5.43 4.64
C LYS A 262 15.51 -6.47 3.54
N GLN A 263 15.07 -7.68 3.87
CA GLN A 263 14.89 -8.75 2.88
C GLN A 263 13.70 -8.48 1.95
N ALA A 264 12.63 -7.92 2.47
CA ALA A 264 11.46 -7.59 1.67
C ALA A 264 11.65 -6.36 0.76
N TRP A 265 12.67 -5.51 1.05
CA TRP A 265 13.02 -4.37 0.19
C TRP A 265 13.77 -4.78 -1.08
N GLN A 266 14.47 -5.93 -1.06
CA GLN A 266 15.30 -6.45 -2.16
C GLN A 266 14.49 -7.21 -3.22
#